data_64828152ee4b985c740d02ae209f1e78
#
_entry.id   64828152ee4b985c740d02ae209f1e78
#
_cell.length_a   1.000
_cell.length_b   1.000
_cell.length_c   1.000
_cell.angle_alpha   90.00
_cell.angle_beta   90.00
_cell.angle_gamma   90.00
#
_symmetry.space_group_name_H-M   'P 1'
#
loop_
_entity.id
_entity.type
_entity.pdbx_description
1 polymer ?
#
loop_
_entity_poly.entity_id
_entity_poly.type
_entity_poly.pdbx_seq_one_letter_code
_entity_poly.pdbx_strand_id
1 'polypeptide(L)'
;MSKDIIKEYGNVLHDPASITERPLEVLSVGPKLDIALGGGVPEGSLFIMTGPEKVGKTVTALTFCANAQKHYERKVYYANIEGRLKKRDLQGITDLSLDAEKMQIIGSTEGNILSAEKYLSIIDNIVHTQPGSLAIVDSFSALSSESELTGDLSDMQVMSVQKVLAKFCRRISNVLPINRVTV
;
A
#
# COMPACT_ATOMS: atom_id res chain seq x y z
N MET A 1 19.21 -12.71 -31.32
CA MET A 1 18.38 -13.56 -30.46
C MET A 1 17.93 -14.78 -31.26
N SER A 2 18.03 -15.98 -30.68
CA SER A 2 17.60 -17.21 -31.37
C SER A 2 16.07 -17.15 -31.56
N LYS A 3 15.58 -17.57 -32.74
CA LYS A 3 14.14 -17.66 -33.06
C LYS A 3 13.37 -18.52 -32.06
N ASP A 4 14.04 -19.47 -31.41
CA ASP A 4 13.45 -20.37 -30.43
C ASP A 4 13.10 -19.64 -29.11
N ILE A 5 13.94 -18.71 -28.66
CA ILE A 5 13.67 -17.90 -27.44
C ILE A 5 12.45 -16.98 -27.65
N ILE A 6 12.32 -16.36 -28.81
CA ILE A 6 11.16 -15.51 -29.11
C ILE A 6 9.87 -16.34 -29.18
N LYS A 7 9.96 -17.56 -29.71
CA LYS A 7 8.80 -18.45 -29.79
C LYS A 7 8.33 -18.94 -28.43
N GLU A 8 9.26 -19.20 -27.52
CA GLU A 8 8.95 -19.72 -26.17
C GLU A 8 8.59 -18.61 -25.18
N TYR A 9 9.27 -17.48 -25.22
CA TYR A 9 9.16 -16.40 -24.21
C TYR A 9 8.71 -15.06 -24.79
N GLY A 10 8.22 -15.00 -26.04
CA GLY A 10 7.89 -13.74 -26.71
C GLY A 10 6.87 -12.88 -26.01
N ASN A 11 5.99 -13.49 -25.17
CA ASN A 11 5.00 -12.79 -24.37
C ASN A 11 5.57 -12.07 -23.12
N VAL A 12 6.82 -12.37 -22.75
CA VAL A 12 7.52 -11.74 -21.61
C VAL A 12 8.78 -10.99 -22.03
N LEU A 13 9.10 -10.98 -23.35
CA LEU A 13 10.19 -10.22 -23.91
C LEU A 13 9.67 -8.85 -24.38
N HIS A 14 10.19 -7.79 -23.81
CA HIS A 14 9.79 -6.42 -24.16
C HIS A 14 10.88 -5.71 -24.94
N ASP A 15 10.48 -4.89 -25.91
CA ASP A 15 11.38 -3.95 -26.54
C ASP A 15 11.77 -2.86 -25.50
N PRO A 16 13.06 -2.54 -25.31
CA PRO A 16 13.48 -1.45 -24.43
C PRO A 16 12.77 -0.12 -24.71
N ALA A 17 12.46 0.19 -25.97
CA ALA A 17 11.72 1.38 -26.35
C ALA A 17 10.32 1.43 -25.71
N SER A 18 9.62 0.30 -25.64
CA SER A 18 8.28 0.23 -25.05
C SER A 18 8.26 0.56 -23.56
N ILE A 19 9.38 0.37 -22.85
CA ILE A 19 9.50 0.70 -21.41
C ILE A 19 9.66 2.22 -21.25
N THR A 20 10.37 2.89 -22.17
CA THR A 20 10.63 4.33 -22.12
C THR A 20 9.45 5.18 -22.63
N GLU A 21 8.60 4.62 -23.45
CA GLU A 21 7.42 5.30 -24.02
C GLU A 21 6.28 5.47 -23.03
N ARG A 22 6.27 4.69 -21.96
CA ARG A 22 5.19 4.72 -20.97
C ARG A 22 5.43 5.82 -19.95
N PRO A 23 4.64 6.91 -19.91
CA PRO A 23 4.79 7.95 -18.90
C PRO A 23 4.56 7.37 -17.52
N LEU A 24 5.49 7.61 -16.60
CA LEU A 24 5.37 7.30 -15.19
C LEU A 24 4.68 8.45 -14.48
N GLU A 25 3.56 8.17 -13.83
CA GLU A 25 2.88 9.16 -13.00
C GLU A 25 3.57 9.26 -11.63
N VAL A 26 3.77 10.49 -11.15
CA VAL A 26 4.37 10.76 -9.84
C VAL A 26 3.31 11.38 -8.94
N LEU A 27 2.96 10.68 -7.88
CA LEU A 27 1.88 11.04 -6.98
C LEU A 27 2.38 12.01 -5.89
N SER A 28 1.74 13.18 -5.77
CA SER A 28 2.06 14.17 -4.74
C SER A 28 1.64 13.69 -3.36
N VAL A 29 2.57 13.68 -2.43
CA VAL A 29 2.31 13.42 -1.00
C VAL A 29 2.01 14.73 -0.27
N GLY A 30 2.69 15.79 -0.67
CA GLY A 30 2.57 17.13 -0.14
C GLY A 30 3.85 17.94 -0.35
N PRO A 31 3.79 19.29 -0.40
CA PRO A 31 4.86 20.13 -0.95
C PRO A 31 6.26 19.86 -0.39
N LYS A 32 6.38 19.67 0.92
CA LYS A 32 7.70 19.42 1.54
C LYS A 32 8.28 18.06 1.18
N LEU A 33 7.43 17.02 1.15
CA LEU A 33 7.89 15.68 0.80
C LEU A 33 8.15 15.57 -0.69
N ASP A 34 7.34 16.20 -1.52
CA ASP A 34 7.53 16.21 -2.97
C ASP A 34 8.88 16.82 -3.34
N ILE A 35 9.27 17.94 -2.71
CA ILE A 35 10.60 18.52 -2.88
C ILE A 35 11.70 17.55 -2.48
N ALA A 36 11.56 16.89 -1.31
CA ALA A 36 12.55 15.96 -0.80
C ALA A 36 12.64 14.67 -1.65
N LEU A 37 11.55 14.26 -2.29
CA LEU A 37 11.45 13.08 -3.14
C LEU A 37 11.73 13.37 -4.63
N GLY A 38 11.99 14.63 -5.00
CA GLY A 38 12.21 15.01 -6.38
C GLY A 38 10.94 15.02 -7.25
N GLY A 39 9.77 15.23 -6.61
CA GLY A 39 8.47 15.37 -7.30
C GLY A 39 7.31 14.64 -6.61
N GLY A 40 7.59 13.63 -5.80
CA GLY A 40 6.60 12.82 -5.12
C GLY A 40 6.91 11.32 -5.16
N VAL A 41 5.90 10.48 -4.97
CA VAL A 41 6.03 9.01 -4.98
C VAL A 41 5.68 8.46 -6.37
N PRO A 42 6.58 7.74 -7.04
CA PRO A 42 6.26 7.11 -8.32
C PRO A 42 5.10 6.11 -8.18
N GLU A 43 4.17 6.12 -9.13
CA GLU A 43 3.15 5.08 -9.18
C GLU A 43 3.75 3.68 -9.30
N GLY A 44 3.04 2.68 -8.81
CA GLY A 44 3.53 1.30 -8.88
C GLY A 44 4.71 1.00 -7.96
N SER A 45 4.88 1.77 -6.89
CA SER A 45 5.97 1.60 -5.94
C SER A 45 5.49 1.23 -4.54
N LEU A 46 6.39 0.65 -3.76
CA LEU A 46 6.25 0.50 -2.32
C LEU A 46 6.98 1.65 -1.63
N PHE A 47 6.22 2.55 -1.01
CA PHE A 47 6.74 3.70 -0.28
C PHE A 47 6.61 3.49 1.23
N ILE A 48 7.73 3.49 1.95
CA ILE A 48 7.75 3.29 3.39
C ILE A 48 8.10 4.59 4.09
N MET A 49 7.20 5.06 4.96
CA MET A 49 7.37 6.24 5.78
C MET A 49 7.63 5.84 7.23
N THR A 50 8.78 6.19 7.76
CA THR A 50 9.20 5.90 9.14
C THR A 50 9.41 7.18 9.94
N GLY A 51 9.34 7.07 11.25
CA GLY A 51 9.60 8.20 12.16
C GLY A 51 9.01 7.98 13.55
N PRO A 52 9.38 8.82 14.53
CA PRO A 52 8.85 8.76 15.89
C PRO A 52 7.32 8.85 15.94
N GLU A 53 6.74 8.55 17.08
CA GLU A 53 5.31 8.78 17.31
C GLU A 53 4.96 10.27 17.25
N LYS A 54 3.72 10.59 16.89
CA LYS A 54 3.14 11.94 16.89
C LYS A 54 3.82 12.96 15.95
N VAL A 55 4.67 12.53 15.03
CA VAL A 55 5.28 13.43 14.02
C VAL A 55 4.39 13.65 12.78
N GLY A 56 3.17 13.12 12.76
CA GLY A 56 2.20 13.37 11.70
C GLY A 56 2.16 12.32 10.58
N LYS A 57 2.71 11.11 10.77
CA LYS A 57 2.70 10.04 9.74
C LYS A 57 1.27 9.77 9.20
N THR A 58 0.31 9.53 10.08
CA THR A 58 -1.11 9.30 9.71
C THR A 58 -1.70 10.49 8.95
N VAL A 59 -1.43 11.72 9.40
CA VAL A 59 -1.91 12.94 8.71
C VAL A 59 -1.30 13.04 7.31
N THR A 60 -0.02 12.74 7.17
CA THR A 60 0.67 12.72 5.87
C THR A 60 0.08 11.64 4.96
N ALA A 61 -0.17 10.44 5.48
CA ALA A 61 -0.80 9.35 4.73
C ALA A 61 -2.22 9.73 4.25
N LEU A 62 -3.02 10.37 5.12
CA LEU A 62 -4.36 10.85 4.74
C LEU A 62 -4.30 12.00 3.73
N THR A 63 -3.31 12.90 3.84
CA THR A 63 -3.08 13.95 2.83
C THR A 63 -2.69 13.33 1.49
N PHE A 64 -1.86 12.30 1.50
CA PHE A 64 -1.52 11.55 0.30
C PHE A 64 -2.76 10.91 -0.34
N CYS A 65 -3.66 10.34 0.48
CA CYS A 65 -4.95 9.82 0.00
C CYS A 65 -5.78 10.91 -0.70
N ALA A 66 -5.90 12.09 -0.07
CA ALA A 66 -6.65 13.21 -0.63
C ALA A 66 -6.06 13.68 -1.97
N ASN A 67 -4.73 13.81 -2.05
CA ASN A 67 -4.05 14.19 -3.28
C ASN A 67 -4.23 13.12 -4.38
N ALA A 68 -4.11 11.84 -4.03
CA ALA A 68 -4.31 10.74 -4.96
C ALA A 68 -5.72 10.71 -5.54
N GLN A 69 -6.74 10.98 -4.72
CA GLN A 69 -8.13 11.07 -5.17
C GLN A 69 -8.37 12.31 -6.05
N LYS A 70 -7.86 13.48 -5.63
CA LYS A 70 -8.16 14.76 -6.25
C LYS A 70 -7.44 14.97 -7.58
N HIS A 71 -6.16 14.63 -7.64
CA HIS A 71 -5.31 14.96 -8.79
C HIS A 71 -5.09 13.80 -9.75
N TYR A 72 -5.33 12.56 -9.29
CA TYR A 72 -5.03 11.36 -10.06
C TYR A 72 -6.19 10.37 -10.13
N GLU A 73 -7.37 10.74 -9.59
CA GLU A 73 -8.60 9.94 -9.59
C GLU A 73 -8.41 8.51 -9.05
N ARG A 74 -7.44 8.34 -8.12
CA ARG A 74 -7.11 7.03 -7.55
C ARG A 74 -8.13 6.59 -6.50
N LYS A 75 -8.58 5.35 -6.58
CA LYS A 75 -9.31 4.71 -5.50
C LYS A 75 -8.34 4.39 -4.36
N VAL A 76 -8.75 4.68 -3.14
CA VAL A 76 -7.92 4.52 -1.93
C VAL A 76 -8.42 3.37 -1.08
N TYR A 77 -7.50 2.53 -0.63
CA TYR A 77 -7.72 1.47 0.36
C TYR A 77 -6.85 1.76 1.58
N TYR A 78 -7.46 2.02 2.73
CA TYR A 78 -6.75 2.40 3.94
C TYR A 78 -6.86 1.29 4.99
N ALA A 79 -5.79 0.57 5.26
CA ALA A 79 -5.72 -0.42 6.32
C ALA A 79 -5.39 0.26 7.66
N ASN A 80 -6.44 0.45 8.48
CA ASN A 80 -6.37 1.03 9.81
C ASN A 80 -6.06 -0.07 10.84
N ILE A 81 -4.81 -0.52 10.89
CA ILE A 81 -4.39 -1.65 11.74
C ILE A 81 -4.37 -1.26 13.21
N GLU A 82 -3.93 -0.03 13.53
CA GLU A 82 -3.92 0.47 14.90
C GLU A 82 -5.34 0.72 15.47
N GLY A 83 -6.37 0.75 14.63
CA GLY A 83 -7.74 1.01 15.06
C GLY A 83 -7.98 2.40 15.64
N ARG A 84 -7.04 3.34 15.47
CA ARG A 84 -7.07 4.66 16.11
C ARG A 84 -7.66 5.78 15.26
N LEU A 85 -7.97 5.50 14.00
CA LEU A 85 -8.52 6.49 13.06
C LEU A 85 -9.90 6.96 13.53
N LYS A 86 -10.03 8.26 13.75
CA LYS A 86 -11.27 8.89 14.23
C LYS A 86 -11.92 9.74 13.15
N LYS A 87 -13.21 9.96 13.29
CA LYS A 87 -13.99 10.84 12.39
C LYS A 87 -13.31 12.21 12.19
N ARG A 88 -12.80 12.83 13.27
CA ARG A 88 -12.12 14.11 13.22
C ARG A 88 -10.84 14.09 12.37
N ASP A 89 -10.12 12.95 12.35
CA ASP A 89 -8.88 12.80 11.61
C ASP A 89 -9.17 12.78 10.11
N LEU A 90 -10.24 12.09 9.71
CA LEU A 90 -10.71 12.05 8.33
C LEU A 90 -11.29 13.39 7.88
N GLN A 91 -12.14 14.02 8.70
CA GLN A 91 -12.78 15.30 8.38
C GLN A 91 -11.81 16.49 8.45
N GLY A 92 -10.68 16.35 9.13
CA GLY A 92 -9.64 17.36 9.23
C GLY A 92 -8.74 17.47 8.00
N ILE A 93 -8.82 16.51 7.06
CA ILE A 93 -8.02 16.51 5.84
C ILE A 93 -8.80 17.18 4.71
N THR A 94 -8.24 18.28 4.21
CA THR A 94 -8.82 18.99 3.07
C THR A 94 -8.86 18.10 1.83
N ASP A 95 -9.97 18.13 1.09
CA ASP A 95 -10.17 17.42 -0.16
C ASP A 95 -10.21 15.87 -0.06
N LEU A 96 -10.15 15.30 1.14
CA LEU A 96 -10.31 13.86 1.32
C LEU A 96 -11.78 13.47 1.09
N SER A 97 -12.04 12.69 0.07
CA SER A 97 -13.36 12.13 -0.19
C SER A 97 -13.58 10.87 0.66
N LEU A 98 -14.67 10.85 1.41
CA LEU A 98 -15.12 9.68 2.19
C LEU A 98 -16.21 8.88 1.47
N ASP A 99 -16.40 9.13 0.18
CA ASP A 99 -17.28 8.34 -0.67
C ASP A 99 -16.73 6.89 -0.76
N ALA A 100 -17.59 5.90 -0.54
CA ALA A 100 -17.22 4.49 -0.56
C ALA A 100 -16.69 4.02 -1.92
N GLU A 101 -17.06 4.68 -3.01
CA GLU A 101 -16.52 4.42 -4.35
C GLU A 101 -15.07 4.91 -4.48
N LYS A 102 -14.68 5.92 -3.69
CA LYS A 102 -13.35 6.55 -3.74
C LYS A 102 -12.43 6.10 -2.61
N MET A 103 -12.98 5.71 -1.45
CA MET A 103 -12.19 5.29 -0.29
C MET A 103 -12.85 4.14 0.45
N GLN A 104 -12.08 3.11 0.76
CA GLN A 104 -12.48 2.01 1.62
C GLN A 104 -11.49 1.87 2.78
N ILE A 105 -12.02 1.71 3.99
CA ILE A 105 -11.22 1.50 5.19
C ILE A 105 -11.29 0.03 5.57
N ILE A 106 -10.13 -0.59 5.72
CA ILE A 106 -9.95 -1.99 6.13
C ILE A 106 -9.56 -1.96 7.61
N GLY A 107 -10.31 -2.64 8.45
CA GLY A 107 -10.05 -2.69 9.89
C GLY A 107 -10.75 -3.86 10.54
N SER A 108 -10.27 -4.23 11.72
CA SER A 108 -10.95 -5.19 12.59
C SER A 108 -12.29 -4.62 13.07
N THR A 109 -13.27 -5.48 13.23
CA THR A 109 -14.59 -5.15 13.77
C THR A 109 -14.89 -6.00 14.98
N GLU A 110 -15.95 -5.69 15.72
CA GLU A 110 -16.40 -6.49 16.85
C GLU A 110 -16.64 -7.95 16.41
N GLY A 111 -16.01 -8.88 17.10
CA GLY A 111 -16.08 -10.32 16.77
C GLY A 111 -15.24 -10.78 15.56
N ASN A 112 -14.54 -9.86 14.87
CA ASN A 112 -13.68 -10.21 13.73
C ASN A 112 -12.36 -9.42 13.79
N ILE A 113 -11.40 -9.96 14.54
CA ILE A 113 -10.05 -9.38 14.64
C ILE A 113 -9.21 -9.92 13.50
N LEU A 114 -8.64 -9.02 12.71
CA LEU A 114 -7.80 -9.37 11.57
C LEU A 114 -6.36 -9.59 12.00
N SER A 115 -5.79 -10.73 11.66
CA SER A 115 -4.36 -11.01 11.81
C SER A 115 -3.52 -10.31 10.75
N ALA A 116 -2.20 -10.26 10.96
CA ALA A 116 -1.22 -9.76 9.98
C ALA A 116 -1.40 -10.44 8.62
N GLU A 117 -1.54 -11.76 8.63
CA GLU A 117 -1.74 -12.57 7.42
C GLU A 117 -2.99 -12.12 6.68
N LYS A 118 -4.08 -11.84 7.41
CA LYS A 118 -5.35 -11.43 6.83
C LYS A 118 -5.27 -10.03 6.24
N TYR A 119 -4.73 -9.05 6.99
CA TYR A 119 -4.51 -7.70 6.46
C TYR A 119 -3.66 -7.71 5.20
N LEU A 120 -2.51 -8.38 5.24
CA LEU A 120 -1.58 -8.43 4.11
C LEU A 120 -2.16 -9.21 2.92
N SER A 121 -2.99 -10.24 3.15
CA SER A 121 -3.71 -10.93 2.08
C SER A 121 -4.74 -10.03 1.40
N ILE A 122 -5.44 -9.17 2.14
CA ILE A 122 -6.38 -8.22 1.56
C ILE A 122 -5.63 -7.21 0.68
N ILE A 123 -4.52 -6.65 1.17
CA ILE A 123 -3.70 -5.71 0.38
C ILE A 123 -3.10 -6.40 -0.85
N ASP A 124 -2.57 -7.62 -0.72
CA ASP A 124 -2.07 -8.43 -1.84
C ASP A 124 -3.16 -8.63 -2.91
N ASN A 125 -4.39 -8.92 -2.51
CA ASN A 125 -5.53 -9.02 -3.42
C ASN A 125 -5.82 -7.68 -4.12
N ILE A 126 -5.83 -6.57 -3.38
CA ILE A 126 -6.02 -5.22 -3.95
C ILE A 126 -4.95 -4.94 -5.01
N VAL A 127 -3.68 -5.22 -4.71
CA VAL A 127 -2.56 -5.02 -5.65
C VAL A 127 -2.78 -5.81 -6.95
N HIS A 128 -3.37 -6.98 -6.88
CA HIS A 128 -3.62 -7.82 -8.05
C HIS A 128 -4.90 -7.45 -8.82
N THR A 129 -5.93 -6.94 -8.15
CA THR A 129 -7.28 -6.79 -8.72
C THR A 129 -7.76 -5.36 -8.91
N GLN A 130 -7.05 -4.36 -8.34
CA GLN A 130 -7.45 -2.95 -8.36
C GLN A 130 -6.36 -2.07 -8.99
N PRO A 131 -6.11 -2.20 -10.29
CA PRO A 131 -5.05 -1.45 -10.96
C PRO A 131 -5.25 0.07 -10.80
N GLY A 132 -4.14 0.78 -10.64
CA GLY A 132 -4.14 2.23 -10.48
C GLY A 132 -4.60 2.72 -9.10
N SER A 133 -4.78 1.86 -8.11
CA SER A 133 -5.20 2.28 -6.76
C SER A 133 -4.03 2.70 -5.86
N LEU A 134 -4.37 3.35 -4.74
CA LEU A 134 -3.46 3.62 -3.62
C LEU A 134 -3.89 2.79 -2.42
N ALA A 135 -3.00 1.99 -1.86
CA ALA A 135 -3.23 1.25 -0.62
C ALA A 135 -2.32 1.77 0.50
N ILE A 136 -2.90 2.16 1.61
CA ILE A 136 -2.16 2.62 2.80
C ILE A 136 -2.22 1.55 3.88
N VAL A 137 -1.11 1.33 4.56
CA VAL A 137 -1.01 0.41 5.71
C VAL A 137 -0.54 1.19 6.94
N ASP A 138 -1.43 1.51 7.84
CA ASP A 138 -1.15 2.31 9.05
C ASP A 138 -1.46 1.49 10.31
N SER A 139 -0.47 0.89 10.93
CA SER A 139 0.93 0.77 10.57
C SER A 139 1.39 -0.70 10.67
N PHE A 140 2.46 -1.04 9.97
CA PHE A 140 3.06 -2.39 10.06
C PHE A 140 3.52 -2.77 11.48
N SER A 141 3.85 -1.79 12.32
CA SER A 141 4.27 -2.02 13.71
C SER A 141 3.15 -2.53 14.62
N ALA A 142 1.88 -2.38 14.21
CA ALA A 142 0.73 -2.84 14.96
C ALA A 142 0.19 -4.20 14.47
N LEU A 143 0.87 -4.81 13.51
CA LEU A 143 0.49 -6.14 13.02
C LEU A 143 0.79 -7.20 14.07
N SER A 144 -0.21 -8.06 14.36
CA SER A 144 -0.06 -9.26 15.15
C SER A 144 -0.37 -10.47 14.30
N SER A 145 0.44 -11.52 14.39
CA SER A 145 0.21 -12.76 13.65
C SER A 145 -1.00 -13.52 14.20
N GLU A 146 -1.56 -14.43 13.40
CA GLU A 146 -2.67 -15.27 13.85
C GLU A 146 -2.28 -16.12 15.06
N SER A 147 -1.05 -16.60 15.11
CA SER A 147 -0.51 -17.32 16.26
C SER A 147 -0.39 -16.46 17.53
N GLU A 148 -0.07 -15.17 17.39
CA GLU A 148 -0.05 -14.23 18.52
C GLU A 148 -1.46 -13.88 19.02
N LEU A 149 -2.45 -13.87 18.14
CA LEU A 149 -3.85 -13.58 18.49
C LEU A 149 -4.55 -14.77 19.15
N THR A 150 -4.13 -16.00 18.87
CA THR A 150 -4.77 -17.23 19.35
C THR A 150 -3.96 -17.99 20.39
N GLY A 151 -2.66 -17.72 20.51
CA GLY A 151 -1.73 -18.37 21.43
C GLY A 151 -1.77 -17.83 22.84
N ASP A 152 -1.10 -18.54 23.78
CA ASP A 152 -0.91 -18.07 25.14
C ASP A 152 0.11 -16.93 25.19
N LEU A 153 -0.09 -15.93 26.04
CA LEU A 153 0.85 -14.80 26.24
C LEU A 153 2.27 -15.24 26.68
N SER A 154 2.39 -16.48 27.16
CA SER A 154 3.67 -17.11 27.54
C SER A 154 4.46 -17.66 26.36
N ASP A 155 3.82 -17.85 25.20
CA ASP A 155 4.47 -18.42 24.01
C ASP A 155 5.33 -17.37 23.30
N MET A 156 6.65 -17.49 23.45
CA MET A 156 7.61 -16.65 22.73
C MET A 156 7.66 -16.98 21.22
N GLN A 157 6.69 -16.51 20.45
CA GLN A 157 6.69 -16.64 18.98
C GLN A 157 7.31 -15.40 18.32
N VAL A 158 8.61 -15.27 18.46
CA VAL A 158 9.41 -14.12 18.01
C VAL A 158 9.68 -14.21 16.52
N MET A 159 8.94 -14.15 15.57
CA MET A 159 9.35 -13.98 14.13
C MET A 159 8.25 -14.28 13.09
N SER A 160 7.01 -14.44 13.49
CA SER A 160 5.95 -14.79 12.54
C SER A 160 5.59 -13.62 11.62
N VAL A 161 5.40 -12.41 12.18
CA VAL A 161 5.01 -11.21 11.43
C VAL A 161 6.09 -10.78 10.43
N GLN A 162 7.37 -10.81 10.84
CA GLN A 162 8.49 -10.43 9.95
C GLN A 162 8.59 -11.35 8.72
N LYS A 163 8.36 -12.64 8.89
CA LYS A 163 8.37 -13.61 7.78
C LYS A 163 7.20 -13.37 6.83
N VAL A 164 6.02 -13.12 7.36
CA VAL A 164 4.82 -12.82 6.58
C VAL A 164 5.00 -11.52 5.80
N LEU A 165 5.50 -10.47 6.47
CA LEU A 165 5.78 -9.18 5.86
C LEU A 165 6.83 -9.27 4.74
N ALA A 166 7.94 -9.99 4.99
CA ALA A 166 8.96 -10.20 3.97
C ALA A 166 8.44 -10.99 2.75
N LYS A 167 7.57 -11.97 2.98
CA LYS A 167 6.89 -12.69 1.90
C LYS A 167 5.94 -11.78 1.12
N PHE A 168 5.16 -10.98 1.81
CA PHE A 168 4.25 -9.99 1.23
C PHE A 168 5.02 -9.01 0.33
N CYS A 169 6.05 -8.34 0.85
CA CYS A 169 6.86 -7.39 0.07
C CYS A 169 7.41 -8.02 -1.22
N ARG A 170 7.95 -9.24 -1.14
CA ARG A 170 8.46 -9.96 -2.33
C ARG A 170 7.36 -10.27 -3.35
N ARG A 171 6.16 -10.60 -2.89
CA ARG A 171 5.03 -10.91 -3.79
C ARG A 171 4.57 -9.68 -4.56
N ILE A 172 4.38 -8.55 -3.85
CA ILE A 172 3.82 -7.35 -4.46
C ILE A 172 4.84 -6.60 -5.33
N SER A 173 6.15 -6.65 -5.00
CA SER A 173 7.18 -5.84 -5.67
C SER A 173 7.20 -5.94 -7.19
N ASN A 174 6.92 -7.12 -7.74
CA ASN A 174 6.89 -7.33 -9.20
C ASN A 174 5.53 -6.95 -9.82
N VAL A 175 4.48 -6.88 -9.04
CA VAL A 175 3.11 -6.62 -9.51
C VAL A 175 2.77 -5.13 -9.43
N LEU A 176 3.30 -4.43 -8.45
CA LEU A 176 3.06 -2.99 -8.25
C LEU A 176 3.25 -2.17 -9.53
N PRO A 177 4.41 -2.24 -10.24
CA PRO A 177 4.63 -1.44 -11.44
C PRO A 177 3.74 -1.88 -12.62
N ILE A 178 3.37 -3.16 -12.69
CA ILE A 178 2.49 -3.70 -13.75
C ILE A 178 1.08 -3.14 -13.59
N ASN A 179 0.54 -3.22 -12.37
CA ASN A 179 -0.81 -2.78 -12.05
C ASN A 179 -0.90 -1.30 -11.63
N ARG A 180 0.23 -0.58 -11.59
CA ARG A 180 0.32 0.83 -11.14
C ARG A 180 -0.30 1.08 -9.77
N VAL A 181 -0.29 0.09 -8.91
CA VAL A 181 -0.76 0.21 -7.53
C VAL A 181 0.38 0.73 -6.67
N THR A 182 0.15 1.78 -5.90
CA THR A 182 1.13 2.31 -4.93
C THR A 182 0.72 1.85 -3.53
N VAL A 183 1.69 1.34 -2.75
CA VAL A 183 1.46 0.89 -1.37
C VAL A 183 2.34 1.67 -0.41
#